data_7d6b5255f781974ad0de76647119d89b
#
_entry.id   7d6b5255f781974ad0de76647119d89b
#
_cell.length_a   1.000
_cell.length_b   1.000
_cell.length_c   1.000
_cell.angle_alpha   90.00
_cell.angle_beta   90.00
_cell.angle_gamma   90.00
#
_symmetry.space_group_name_H-M   'P 1'
#
loop_
_entity.id
_entity.type
_entity.pdbx_description
1 polymer ?
#
loop_
_entity_poly.entity_id
_entity_poly.type
_entity_poly.pdbx_seq_one_letter_code
_entity_poly.pdbx_strand_id
1 'polypeptide(L)'
;MAKIFTNFALSIPHLLLYIILTMSNIIHPLHTDIQPPKQFTFPFCYTPHPLCELAAEAVQHYIRTSGVCDGEGGGKMFGVLVVRNEAADGQPLVSDGAAEAAPYAFLAAYSGLLSGRNDWTFFVPPVFDAQRPDGHFKLTEAEISALNHEVEALVNAPEYKEAQQRLADAKALYANKMAERKADIAAAKARRDERRASGPISKDEEAAMIKESQYMKAQLRRFKKESELKLAALTEEVEHHRSRIEALRHRRSEMSDELQKWLFAQYRMLNARGEVRDITDIFLEKTGTMPPAGTGDCCAPKLLQYAYSHGLQPLCMAEFWWGDSPRQEIRHHLHYYPACRSKCLPVLTHMLIGLDVEPNPLQRARNVGEPRIVFEDEAIIVVDKPSGMLSVPGKEVMVTEDHSAANVEEYVKRMLARRHAEGKSMTEKPVMVKAVHRLDMDTSGLLVLALNDAAYTEMQRQFASREVKKRYEALLDGIPERLPDTPFRTMSDDGRDGRITLPLSPDLSDRPRQQVDYQTGKPAVTDFHVLRVLPSGVTHVLLTPHTGRTHQLRVHCAHPEGLATPILGDPLYGRSATRQRMYLHAASIEFRHPVSGETIQLSSPSNFETLVYCV
;
A
#
# COMPACT_ATOMS: atom_id res chain seq x y z
N MET A 1 16.84 -41.47 -24.20
CA MET A 1 16.10 -40.24 -23.87
C MET A 1 14.87 -40.05 -24.79
N ALA A 2 14.03 -41.04 -24.97
CA ALA A 2 12.87 -40.93 -25.86
C ALA A 2 11.66 -41.74 -25.34
N LYS A 3 11.51 -41.91 -24.03
CA LYS A 3 10.39 -42.69 -23.44
C LYS A 3 9.68 -41.98 -22.26
N ILE A 4 10.00 -40.74 -21.96
CA ILE A 4 9.37 -39.99 -20.84
C ILE A 4 8.34 -38.94 -21.34
N PHE A 5 8.28 -38.65 -22.64
CA PHE A 5 7.36 -37.63 -23.21
C PHE A 5 6.02 -38.18 -23.72
N THR A 6 5.75 -39.48 -23.68
CA THR A 6 4.57 -40.11 -24.28
C THR A 6 3.38 -40.28 -23.33
N ASN A 7 3.55 -40.08 -22.00
CA ASN A 7 2.44 -40.25 -21.04
C ASN A 7 1.75 -38.93 -20.60
N PHE A 8 2.28 -37.76 -20.98
CA PHE A 8 1.65 -36.49 -20.64
C PHE A 8 0.64 -35.99 -21.69
N ALA A 9 0.69 -36.54 -22.90
CA ALA A 9 -0.16 -36.08 -24.01
C ALA A 9 -1.54 -36.77 -24.09
N LEU A 10 -1.80 -37.79 -23.30
CA LEU A 10 -3.04 -38.58 -23.36
C LEU A 10 -4.09 -38.19 -22.30
N SER A 11 -3.77 -37.34 -21.32
CA SER A 11 -4.73 -36.90 -20.29
C SER A 11 -5.46 -35.57 -20.64
N ILE A 12 -4.86 -34.74 -21.50
CA ILE A 12 -5.39 -33.42 -21.87
C ILE A 12 -6.68 -33.48 -22.72
N PRO A 13 -6.84 -34.40 -23.70
CA PRO A 13 -8.05 -34.44 -24.52
C PRO A 13 -9.32 -34.84 -23.78
N HIS A 14 -9.25 -35.69 -22.77
CA HIS A 14 -10.41 -36.10 -21.98
C HIS A 14 -10.90 -35.00 -21.04
N LEU A 15 -10.00 -34.24 -20.47
CA LEU A 15 -10.33 -33.08 -19.64
C LEU A 15 -11.00 -31.98 -20.47
N LEU A 16 -10.55 -31.77 -21.71
CA LEU A 16 -11.11 -30.78 -22.66
C LEU A 16 -12.54 -31.10 -23.10
N LEU A 17 -12.83 -32.34 -23.45
CA LEU A 17 -14.18 -32.76 -23.91
C LEU A 17 -15.19 -32.63 -22.75
N TYR A 18 -14.75 -32.78 -21.55
CA TYR A 18 -15.53 -32.80 -20.34
C TYR A 18 -15.94 -31.38 -19.89
N ILE A 19 -15.03 -30.39 -19.93
CA ILE A 19 -15.29 -28.97 -19.62
C ILE A 19 -16.34 -28.39 -20.58
N ILE A 20 -16.40 -28.82 -21.85
CA ILE A 20 -17.34 -28.30 -22.85
C ILE A 20 -18.79 -28.70 -22.55
N LEU A 21 -19.02 -29.87 -21.93
CA LEU A 21 -20.39 -30.37 -21.64
C LEU A 21 -20.99 -29.78 -20.34
N THR A 22 -20.18 -29.21 -19.45
CA THR A 22 -20.62 -28.67 -18.14
C THR A 22 -20.63 -27.14 -18.08
N MET A 23 -20.48 -26.42 -19.17
CA MET A 23 -20.33 -24.97 -19.28
C MET A 23 -21.47 -24.11 -18.67
N SER A 24 -22.57 -24.72 -18.23
CA SER A 24 -23.69 -24.02 -17.59
C SER A 24 -23.72 -24.10 -16.05
N ASN A 25 -22.81 -24.82 -15.45
CA ASN A 25 -22.80 -25.03 -13.99
C ASN A 25 -21.75 -24.16 -13.32
N ILE A 26 -22.11 -23.56 -12.19
CA ILE A 26 -21.23 -22.72 -11.35
C ILE A 26 -20.22 -23.59 -10.56
N ILE A 27 -20.60 -24.85 -10.27
CA ILE A 27 -19.76 -25.82 -9.56
C ILE A 27 -19.18 -26.76 -10.61
N HIS A 28 -17.85 -26.79 -10.73
CA HIS A 28 -17.14 -27.54 -11.76
C HIS A 28 -16.44 -28.75 -11.15
N PRO A 29 -16.62 -29.98 -11.72
CA PRO A 29 -15.93 -31.16 -11.22
C PRO A 29 -14.41 -31.07 -11.45
N LEU A 30 -13.61 -31.64 -10.53
CA LEU A 30 -12.15 -31.68 -10.61
C LEU A 30 -11.67 -33.12 -10.36
N HIS A 31 -11.34 -33.82 -11.45
CA HIS A 31 -10.84 -35.21 -11.42
C HIS A 31 -9.32 -35.20 -11.25
N THR A 32 -8.83 -35.66 -10.10
CA THR A 32 -7.42 -35.75 -9.79
C THR A 32 -7.18 -36.58 -8.54
N ASP A 33 -6.00 -37.24 -8.46
CA ASP A 33 -5.52 -37.96 -7.29
C ASP A 33 -4.70 -37.10 -6.32
N ILE A 34 -4.55 -35.80 -6.60
CA ILE A 34 -3.84 -34.85 -5.76
C ILE A 34 -4.55 -34.74 -4.42
N GLN A 35 -3.83 -35.00 -3.33
CA GLN A 35 -4.39 -34.90 -1.98
C GLN A 35 -4.59 -33.42 -1.60
N PRO A 36 -5.69 -33.08 -0.89
CA PRO A 36 -5.94 -31.72 -0.45
C PRO A 36 -4.96 -31.30 0.65
N PRO A 37 -4.73 -30.00 0.83
CA PRO A 37 -3.92 -29.52 1.94
C PRO A 37 -4.62 -29.84 3.27
N LYS A 38 -3.85 -29.91 4.35
CA LYS A 38 -4.37 -30.18 5.70
C LYS A 38 -5.19 -29.01 6.26
N GLN A 39 -4.84 -27.80 5.86
CA GLN A 39 -5.45 -26.55 6.29
C GLN A 39 -5.78 -25.69 5.08
N PHE A 40 -6.76 -24.80 5.21
CA PHE A 40 -7.15 -23.88 4.14
C PHE A 40 -6.04 -22.87 3.88
N THR A 41 -5.82 -22.52 2.60
CA THR A 41 -4.83 -21.54 2.16
C THR A 41 -4.95 -20.21 2.92
N PHE A 42 -3.83 -19.69 3.46
CA PHE A 42 -3.80 -18.33 4.01
C PHE A 42 -3.82 -17.29 2.87
N PRO A 43 -4.91 -16.53 2.65
CA PRO A 43 -5.13 -15.79 1.39
C PRO A 43 -4.12 -14.66 1.10
N PHE A 44 -3.38 -14.18 2.12
CA PHE A 44 -2.52 -13.00 2.00
C PHE A 44 -1.04 -13.29 1.81
N CYS A 45 -0.65 -14.56 1.84
CA CYS A 45 0.71 -15.01 1.56
C CYS A 45 0.71 -16.52 1.38
N TYR A 46 0.77 -17.00 0.15
CA TYR A 46 0.75 -18.42 -0.18
C TYR A 46 1.52 -18.74 -1.46
N THR A 47 1.88 -19.99 -1.62
CA THR A 47 2.17 -20.61 -2.92
C THR A 47 0.94 -21.40 -3.32
N PRO A 48 0.43 -21.30 -4.55
CA PRO A 48 -0.75 -22.03 -4.97
C PRO A 48 -0.61 -23.52 -4.74
N HIS A 49 -1.65 -24.15 -4.21
CA HIS A 49 -1.71 -25.60 -4.11
C HIS A 49 -1.94 -26.20 -5.50
N PRO A 50 -1.38 -27.37 -5.86
CA PRO A 50 -1.56 -27.97 -7.18
C PRO A 50 -3.02 -28.18 -7.60
N LEU A 51 -3.95 -28.40 -6.66
CA LEU A 51 -5.39 -28.42 -6.94
C LEU A 51 -5.90 -27.06 -7.48
N CYS A 52 -5.40 -25.95 -6.94
CA CYS A 52 -5.75 -24.63 -7.41
C CYS A 52 -5.12 -24.31 -8.75
N GLU A 53 -3.93 -24.83 -9.03
CA GLU A 53 -3.30 -24.68 -10.36
C GLU A 53 -4.12 -25.38 -11.44
N LEU A 54 -4.58 -26.62 -11.21
CA LEU A 54 -5.47 -27.33 -12.12
C LEU A 54 -6.81 -26.60 -12.33
N ALA A 55 -7.43 -26.12 -11.25
CA ALA A 55 -8.66 -25.34 -11.34
C ALA A 55 -8.45 -24.02 -12.12
N ALA A 56 -7.32 -23.35 -11.90
CA ALA A 56 -6.96 -22.13 -12.62
C ALA A 56 -6.73 -22.39 -14.12
N GLU A 57 -6.09 -23.49 -14.48
CA GLU A 57 -5.92 -23.91 -15.88
C GLU A 57 -7.28 -24.11 -16.58
N ALA A 58 -8.24 -24.72 -15.90
CA ALA A 58 -9.60 -24.88 -16.42
C ALA A 58 -10.29 -23.52 -16.64
N VAL A 59 -10.17 -22.56 -15.72
CA VAL A 59 -10.68 -21.20 -15.87
C VAL A 59 -9.97 -20.48 -17.03
N GLN A 60 -8.66 -20.59 -17.13
CA GLN A 60 -7.87 -20.00 -18.22
C GLN A 60 -8.30 -20.57 -19.59
N HIS A 61 -8.56 -21.86 -19.65
CA HIS A 61 -9.09 -22.49 -20.86
C HIS A 61 -10.47 -21.94 -21.22
N TYR A 62 -11.37 -21.82 -20.24
CA TYR A 62 -12.69 -21.22 -20.45
C TYR A 62 -12.59 -19.78 -20.98
N ILE A 63 -11.73 -18.94 -20.37
CA ILE A 63 -11.51 -17.57 -20.82
C ILE A 63 -11.08 -17.51 -22.29
N ARG A 64 -10.12 -18.39 -22.69
CA ARG A 64 -9.62 -18.43 -24.09
C ARG A 64 -10.68 -18.87 -25.09
N THR A 65 -11.57 -19.78 -24.70
CA THR A 65 -12.53 -20.41 -25.63
C THR A 65 -13.87 -19.71 -25.68
N SER A 66 -14.29 -19.02 -24.64
CA SER A 66 -15.58 -18.36 -24.53
C SER A 66 -15.59 -16.90 -24.98
N GLY A 67 -14.42 -16.25 -25.10
CA GLY A 67 -14.33 -14.84 -25.44
C GLY A 67 -14.83 -13.88 -24.35
N VAL A 68 -15.01 -14.33 -23.10
CA VAL A 68 -15.56 -13.50 -22.00
C VAL A 68 -14.71 -12.26 -21.67
N CYS A 69 -13.44 -12.26 -22.07
CA CYS A 69 -12.53 -11.12 -21.93
C CYS A 69 -12.37 -10.31 -23.23
N ASP A 70 -13.10 -10.63 -24.29
CA ASP A 70 -13.03 -9.88 -25.54
C ASP A 70 -13.61 -8.48 -25.32
N GLY A 71 -12.78 -7.44 -25.56
CA GLY A 71 -13.16 -6.04 -25.31
C GLY A 71 -12.83 -5.51 -23.90
N GLU A 72 -12.26 -6.31 -23.00
CA GLU A 72 -11.69 -5.79 -21.75
C GLU A 72 -10.45 -4.94 -22.05
N GLY A 73 -10.52 -3.65 -21.77
CA GLY A 73 -9.41 -2.70 -21.95
C GLY A 73 -8.38 -2.77 -20.83
N GLY A 74 -7.82 -3.96 -20.56
CA GLY A 74 -6.82 -4.14 -19.49
C GLY A 74 -6.84 -5.55 -18.90
N GLY A 75 -6.12 -5.74 -17.78
CA GLY A 75 -6.11 -7.03 -17.10
C GLY A 75 -7.17 -7.15 -16.00
N LYS A 76 -7.46 -8.40 -15.64
CA LYS A 76 -8.48 -8.77 -14.65
C LYS A 76 -7.95 -9.82 -13.66
N MET A 77 -8.32 -9.72 -12.40
CA MET A 77 -8.08 -10.76 -11.41
C MET A 77 -9.17 -11.83 -11.50
N PHE A 78 -8.77 -13.08 -11.60
CA PHE A 78 -9.60 -14.27 -11.47
C PHE A 78 -9.20 -15.04 -10.23
N GLY A 79 -10.15 -15.77 -9.65
CA GLY A 79 -9.90 -16.62 -8.49
C GLY A 79 -10.57 -17.97 -8.63
N VAL A 80 -10.00 -18.97 -8.00
CA VAL A 80 -10.53 -20.32 -7.86
C VAL A 80 -10.59 -20.72 -6.40
N LEU A 81 -11.63 -21.47 -6.04
CA LEU A 81 -11.80 -22.08 -4.74
C LEU A 81 -12.11 -23.57 -4.95
N VAL A 82 -11.22 -24.44 -4.52
CA VAL A 82 -11.45 -25.87 -4.53
C VAL A 82 -12.25 -26.25 -3.30
N VAL A 83 -13.27 -27.05 -3.50
CA VAL A 83 -14.19 -27.56 -2.49
C VAL A 83 -14.26 -29.10 -2.56
N ARG A 84 -14.67 -29.74 -1.46
CA ARG A 84 -14.98 -31.17 -1.49
C ARG A 84 -16.23 -31.40 -2.33
N ASN A 85 -16.22 -32.39 -3.23
CA ASN A 85 -17.39 -32.73 -4.07
C ASN A 85 -18.36 -33.66 -3.31
N GLU A 86 -18.75 -33.27 -2.11
CA GLU A 86 -19.65 -34.05 -1.26
C GLU A 86 -20.58 -33.10 -0.53
N ALA A 87 -21.89 -33.33 -0.66
CA ALA A 87 -22.91 -32.64 0.08
C ALA A 87 -23.06 -33.22 1.50
N ALA A 88 -23.78 -32.55 2.38
CA ALA A 88 -23.99 -32.97 3.76
C ALA A 88 -24.67 -34.35 3.91
N ASP A 89 -25.35 -34.83 2.88
CA ASP A 89 -26.01 -36.14 2.78
C ASP A 89 -25.12 -37.23 2.14
N GLY A 90 -23.85 -36.92 1.83
CA GLY A 90 -22.88 -37.83 1.22
C GLY A 90 -23.06 -38.02 -0.29
N GLN A 91 -23.95 -37.25 -0.95
CA GLN A 91 -24.09 -37.29 -2.39
C GLN A 91 -23.08 -36.34 -3.09
N PRO A 92 -22.59 -36.67 -4.29
CA PRO A 92 -21.73 -35.76 -5.03
C PRO A 92 -22.51 -34.50 -5.43
N LEU A 93 -21.88 -33.33 -5.23
CA LEU A 93 -22.44 -32.00 -5.59
C LEU A 93 -22.61 -31.86 -7.11
N VAL A 94 -21.67 -32.44 -7.87
CA VAL A 94 -21.65 -32.43 -9.33
C VAL A 94 -21.37 -33.84 -9.81
N SER A 95 -22.21 -34.33 -10.71
CA SER A 95 -22.00 -35.58 -11.43
C SER A 95 -21.89 -35.27 -12.92
N ASP A 96 -20.88 -35.81 -13.51
CA ASP A 96 -20.50 -35.57 -14.91
C ASP A 96 -20.77 -36.78 -15.81
N GLY A 97 -21.42 -37.81 -15.26
CA GLY A 97 -21.68 -39.06 -15.98
C GLY A 97 -20.45 -39.97 -16.11
N ALA A 98 -19.33 -39.63 -15.47
CA ALA A 98 -18.19 -40.52 -15.38
C ALA A 98 -18.51 -41.73 -14.48
N ALA A 99 -17.75 -42.83 -14.66
CA ALA A 99 -17.95 -44.06 -13.88
C ALA A 99 -17.71 -43.87 -12.38
N GLU A 100 -16.86 -42.91 -12.01
CA GLU A 100 -16.58 -42.51 -10.63
C GLU A 100 -16.80 -40.98 -10.50
N ALA A 101 -17.47 -40.55 -9.42
CA ALA A 101 -17.65 -39.15 -9.12
C ALA A 101 -16.30 -38.46 -8.86
N ALA A 102 -16.14 -37.24 -9.37
CA ALA A 102 -14.95 -36.44 -9.08
C ALA A 102 -14.78 -36.25 -7.56
N PRO A 103 -13.60 -36.45 -6.96
CA PRO A 103 -13.39 -36.29 -5.51
C PRO A 103 -13.49 -34.84 -5.05
N TYR A 104 -13.27 -33.90 -5.96
CA TYR A 104 -13.30 -32.45 -5.72
C TYR A 104 -14.15 -31.72 -6.77
N ALA A 105 -14.55 -30.51 -6.40
CA ALA A 105 -15.11 -29.55 -7.33
C ALA A 105 -14.42 -28.19 -7.12
N PHE A 106 -14.58 -27.29 -8.07
CA PHE A 106 -14.10 -25.91 -7.91
C PHE A 106 -15.13 -24.88 -8.27
N LEU A 107 -15.01 -23.73 -7.66
CA LEU A 107 -15.73 -22.50 -7.97
C LEU A 107 -14.76 -21.52 -8.61
N ALA A 108 -15.26 -20.70 -9.55
CA ALA A 108 -14.50 -19.64 -10.19
C ALA A 108 -15.13 -18.28 -9.95
N ALA A 109 -14.31 -17.22 -9.85
CA ALA A 109 -14.75 -15.84 -9.72
C ALA A 109 -13.84 -14.88 -10.49
N TYR A 110 -14.35 -13.68 -10.77
CA TYR A 110 -13.56 -12.54 -11.25
C TYR A 110 -13.83 -11.31 -10.40
N SER A 111 -12.88 -10.36 -10.36
CA SER A 111 -13.02 -9.12 -9.59
C SER A 111 -13.88 -8.09 -10.34
N GLY A 112 -14.84 -7.47 -9.63
CA GLY A 112 -15.74 -6.45 -10.19
C GLY A 112 -16.61 -6.97 -11.35
N LEU A 113 -16.71 -6.20 -12.43
CA LEU A 113 -17.41 -6.58 -13.66
C LEU A 113 -16.44 -7.22 -14.66
N LEU A 114 -16.92 -8.16 -15.48
CA LEU A 114 -16.18 -8.76 -16.60
C LEU A 114 -16.90 -8.41 -17.89
N SER A 115 -16.24 -7.69 -18.79
CA SER A 115 -16.83 -7.13 -20.03
C SER A 115 -18.13 -6.36 -19.74
N GLY A 116 -18.14 -5.56 -18.67
CA GLY A 116 -19.30 -4.76 -18.26
C GLY A 116 -20.44 -5.55 -17.59
N ARG A 117 -20.30 -6.85 -17.36
CA ARG A 117 -21.32 -7.77 -16.84
C ARG A 117 -20.87 -8.46 -15.56
N ASN A 118 -21.83 -8.96 -14.77
CA ASN A 118 -21.60 -9.73 -13.54
C ASN A 118 -22.40 -11.05 -13.48
N ASP A 119 -23.01 -11.46 -14.60
CA ASP A 119 -23.96 -12.57 -14.71
C ASP A 119 -23.45 -13.75 -15.57
N TRP A 120 -22.15 -13.94 -15.66
CA TRP A 120 -21.54 -15.06 -16.36
C TRP A 120 -21.74 -16.38 -15.62
N THR A 121 -22.46 -17.34 -16.22
CA THR A 121 -22.90 -18.59 -15.59
C THR A 121 -21.77 -19.55 -15.18
N PHE A 122 -20.57 -19.41 -15.74
CA PHE A 122 -19.39 -20.17 -15.32
C PHE A 122 -18.82 -19.71 -13.96
N PHE A 123 -19.12 -18.51 -13.55
CA PHE A 123 -18.56 -17.89 -12.36
C PHE A 123 -19.62 -17.73 -11.26
N VAL A 124 -19.18 -17.75 -9.99
CA VAL A 124 -20.08 -17.45 -8.90
C VAL A 124 -20.66 -16.04 -9.03
N PRO A 125 -21.92 -15.83 -8.66
CA PRO A 125 -22.56 -14.51 -8.69
C PRO A 125 -21.87 -13.55 -7.71
N PRO A 126 -22.06 -12.23 -7.87
CA PRO A 126 -21.64 -11.26 -6.88
C PRO A 126 -22.36 -11.50 -5.54
N VAL A 127 -21.74 -11.05 -4.43
CA VAL A 127 -22.38 -11.11 -3.09
C VAL A 127 -23.71 -10.35 -3.08
N PHE A 128 -23.72 -9.21 -3.77
CA PHE A 128 -24.91 -8.41 -4.03
C PHE A 128 -24.89 -7.92 -5.49
N ASP A 129 -26.01 -8.10 -6.20
CA ASP A 129 -26.13 -7.66 -7.58
C ASP A 129 -26.57 -6.19 -7.68
N ALA A 130 -25.59 -5.29 -7.68
CA ALA A 130 -25.81 -3.87 -7.90
C ALA A 130 -26.11 -3.48 -9.37
N GLN A 131 -25.98 -4.43 -10.33
CA GLN A 131 -26.18 -4.13 -11.76
C GLN A 131 -27.61 -4.35 -12.25
N ARG A 132 -28.52 -4.82 -11.40
CA ARG A 132 -29.93 -4.99 -11.77
C ARG A 132 -30.52 -3.67 -12.27
N PRO A 133 -31.07 -3.62 -13.52
CA PRO A 133 -31.55 -2.36 -14.12
C PRO A 133 -32.67 -1.68 -13.34
N ASP A 134 -33.52 -2.47 -12.70
CA ASP A 134 -34.66 -2.05 -11.86
C ASP A 134 -34.28 -1.91 -10.38
N GLY A 135 -33.02 -2.15 -10.03
CA GLY A 135 -32.53 -2.08 -8.66
C GLY A 135 -32.31 -0.64 -8.18
N HIS A 136 -32.48 -0.46 -6.85
CA HIS A 136 -32.28 0.85 -6.20
C HIS A 136 -30.94 1.51 -6.57
N PHE A 137 -29.84 0.72 -6.65
CA PHE A 137 -28.52 1.25 -7.01
C PHE A 137 -28.54 1.91 -8.39
N LYS A 138 -29.06 1.22 -9.43
CA LYS A 138 -29.09 1.74 -10.80
C LYS A 138 -30.04 2.91 -10.99
N LEU A 139 -31.17 2.90 -10.31
CA LEU A 139 -32.12 4.02 -10.36
C LEU A 139 -31.50 5.28 -9.74
N THR A 140 -30.92 5.16 -8.55
CA THR A 140 -30.25 6.30 -7.88
C THR A 140 -28.99 6.77 -8.63
N GLU A 141 -28.20 5.84 -9.20
CA GLU A 141 -27.05 6.17 -10.05
C GLU A 141 -27.47 7.02 -11.27
N ALA A 142 -28.62 6.70 -11.88
CA ALA A 142 -29.19 7.48 -12.98
C ALA A 142 -29.60 8.89 -12.54
N GLU A 143 -30.21 9.02 -11.35
CA GLU A 143 -30.54 10.34 -10.78
C GLU A 143 -29.29 11.19 -10.49
N ILE A 144 -28.26 10.58 -9.91
CA ILE A 144 -26.96 11.24 -9.66
C ILE A 144 -26.33 11.69 -10.99
N SER A 145 -26.42 10.86 -12.03
CA SER A 145 -25.92 11.17 -13.37
C SER A 145 -26.69 12.34 -14.00
N ALA A 146 -28.00 12.38 -13.83
CA ALA A 146 -28.81 13.52 -14.28
C ALA A 146 -28.40 14.85 -13.59
N LEU A 147 -28.15 14.82 -12.28
CA LEU A 147 -27.60 15.99 -11.55
C LEU A 147 -26.22 16.43 -12.07
N ASN A 148 -25.34 15.48 -12.42
CA ASN A 148 -24.05 15.81 -13.01
C ASN A 148 -24.22 16.55 -14.36
N HIS A 149 -25.10 16.07 -15.23
CA HIS A 149 -25.41 16.74 -16.50
C HIS A 149 -26.03 18.13 -16.30
N GLU A 150 -26.93 18.30 -15.30
CA GLU A 150 -27.49 19.61 -14.97
C GLU A 150 -26.40 20.59 -14.48
N VAL A 151 -25.52 20.15 -13.59
CA VAL A 151 -24.39 20.95 -13.13
C VAL A 151 -23.48 21.35 -14.28
N GLU A 152 -23.13 20.41 -15.16
CA GLU A 152 -22.30 20.69 -16.33
C GLU A 152 -22.95 21.68 -17.29
N ALA A 153 -24.25 21.54 -17.54
CA ALA A 153 -25.02 22.47 -18.36
C ALA A 153 -25.01 23.88 -17.78
N LEU A 154 -25.24 24.03 -16.47
CA LEU A 154 -25.22 25.34 -15.78
C LEU A 154 -23.83 25.98 -15.75
N VAL A 155 -22.78 25.21 -15.52
CA VAL A 155 -21.38 25.71 -15.55
C VAL A 155 -21.00 26.19 -16.96
N ASN A 156 -21.53 25.56 -17.99
CA ASN A 156 -21.26 25.91 -19.38
C ASN A 156 -22.29 26.89 -19.98
N ALA A 157 -23.32 27.25 -19.24
CA ALA A 157 -24.36 28.19 -19.70
C ALA A 157 -23.76 29.51 -20.16
N PRO A 158 -24.15 30.03 -21.36
CA PRO A 158 -23.67 31.31 -21.87
C PRO A 158 -23.90 32.44 -20.88
N GLU A 159 -25.07 32.50 -20.25
CA GLU A 159 -25.47 33.55 -19.31
C GLU A 159 -24.50 33.61 -18.11
N TYR A 160 -24.09 32.48 -17.58
CA TYR A 160 -23.15 32.43 -16.46
C TYR A 160 -21.74 32.88 -16.88
N LYS A 161 -21.26 32.41 -18.05
CA LYS A 161 -19.95 32.81 -18.60
C LYS A 161 -19.91 34.31 -18.91
N GLU A 162 -20.98 34.85 -19.48
CA GLU A 162 -21.11 36.27 -19.77
C GLU A 162 -21.16 37.12 -18.48
N ALA A 163 -21.89 36.67 -17.45
CA ALA A 163 -21.92 37.32 -16.17
C ALA A 163 -20.52 37.35 -15.51
N GLN A 164 -19.79 36.23 -15.54
CA GLN A 164 -18.42 36.19 -15.05
C GLN A 164 -17.49 37.13 -15.83
N GLN A 165 -17.62 37.19 -17.15
CA GLN A 165 -16.81 38.07 -17.99
C GLN A 165 -17.11 39.53 -17.70
N ARG A 166 -18.40 39.93 -17.62
CA ARG A 166 -18.82 41.30 -17.27
C ARG A 166 -18.27 41.73 -15.90
N LEU A 167 -18.32 40.85 -14.92
CA LEU A 167 -17.75 41.11 -13.60
C LEU A 167 -16.22 41.28 -13.65
N ALA A 168 -15.52 40.46 -14.39
CA ALA A 168 -14.06 40.51 -14.57
C ALA A 168 -13.66 41.83 -15.27
N ASP A 169 -14.32 42.16 -16.37
CA ASP A 169 -14.07 43.38 -17.12
C ASP A 169 -14.37 44.66 -16.29
N ALA A 170 -15.47 44.66 -15.54
CA ALA A 170 -15.81 45.75 -14.65
C ALA A 170 -14.76 45.92 -13.52
N LYS A 171 -14.31 44.82 -12.90
CA LYS A 171 -13.25 44.87 -11.88
C LYS A 171 -11.95 45.44 -12.46
N ALA A 172 -11.52 45.03 -13.63
CA ALA A 172 -10.32 45.53 -14.31
C ALA A 172 -10.47 47.03 -14.65
N LEU A 173 -11.60 47.43 -15.24
CA LEU A 173 -11.89 48.81 -15.59
C LEU A 173 -11.86 49.72 -14.37
N TYR A 174 -12.56 49.35 -13.29
CA TYR A 174 -12.62 50.18 -12.08
C TYR A 174 -11.29 50.24 -11.33
N ALA A 175 -10.51 49.15 -11.33
CA ALA A 175 -9.15 49.12 -10.77
C ALA A 175 -8.24 50.12 -11.51
N ASN A 176 -8.24 50.09 -12.85
CA ASN A 176 -7.45 51.00 -13.68
C ASN A 176 -7.85 52.49 -13.47
N LYS A 177 -9.16 52.82 -13.52
CA LYS A 177 -9.66 54.17 -13.26
C LYS A 177 -9.37 54.64 -11.84
N MET A 178 -9.38 53.75 -10.85
CA MET A 178 -9.02 54.09 -9.48
C MET A 178 -7.53 54.42 -9.34
N ALA A 179 -6.66 53.65 -10.03
CA ALA A 179 -5.21 53.90 -10.07
C ALA A 179 -4.90 55.24 -10.74
N GLU A 180 -5.54 55.56 -11.89
CA GLU A 180 -5.42 56.83 -12.62
C GLU A 180 -5.80 58.03 -11.72
N ARG A 181 -6.99 58.01 -11.10
CA ARG A 181 -7.43 59.07 -10.20
C ARG A 181 -6.52 59.28 -8.97
N LYS A 182 -5.96 58.18 -8.43
CA LYS A 182 -4.97 58.28 -7.34
C LYS A 182 -3.65 58.90 -7.83
N ALA A 183 -3.19 58.56 -9.04
CA ALA A 183 -2.03 59.18 -9.66
C ALA A 183 -2.23 60.67 -9.90
N ASP A 184 -3.42 61.10 -10.39
CA ASP A 184 -3.76 62.52 -10.59
C ASP A 184 -3.72 63.30 -9.28
N ILE A 185 -4.28 62.72 -8.20
CA ILE A 185 -4.25 63.34 -6.84
C ILE A 185 -2.80 63.49 -6.36
N ALA A 186 -1.95 62.47 -6.57
CA ALA A 186 -0.55 62.51 -6.19
C ALA A 186 0.24 63.55 -6.99
N ALA A 187 0.02 63.64 -8.30
CA ALA A 187 0.63 64.64 -9.18
C ALA A 187 0.18 66.07 -8.80
N ALA A 188 -1.10 66.26 -8.56
CA ALA A 188 -1.62 67.56 -8.11
C ALA A 188 -1.07 67.95 -6.71
N LYS A 189 -0.90 67.00 -5.81
CA LYS A 189 -0.22 67.24 -4.53
C LYS A 189 1.24 67.66 -4.73
N ALA A 190 1.99 66.96 -5.56
CA ALA A 190 3.40 67.30 -5.84
C ALA A 190 3.52 68.73 -6.40
N ARG A 191 2.67 69.12 -7.38
CA ARG A 191 2.64 70.49 -7.92
C ARG A 191 2.36 71.56 -6.84
N ARG A 192 1.43 71.29 -5.93
CA ARG A 192 1.11 72.24 -4.82
C ARG A 192 2.28 72.30 -3.82
N ASP A 193 2.95 71.21 -3.54
CA ASP A 193 4.10 71.19 -2.63
C ASP A 193 5.30 71.93 -3.25
N GLU A 194 5.56 71.75 -4.55
CA GLU A 194 6.58 72.47 -5.31
C GLU A 194 6.28 73.98 -5.34
N ARG A 195 5.04 74.35 -5.59
CA ARG A 195 4.60 75.79 -5.56
C ARG A 195 4.78 76.43 -4.16
N ARG A 196 4.53 75.67 -3.08
CA ARG A 196 4.82 76.15 -1.71
C ARG A 196 6.31 76.30 -1.43
N ALA A 197 7.15 75.52 -2.04
CA ALA A 197 8.62 75.60 -1.89
C ALA A 197 9.22 76.77 -2.71
N SER A 198 8.58 77.22 -3.78
CA SER A 198 9.12 78.23 -4.73
C SER A 198 9.01 79.66 -4.28
N GLY A 199 8.38 79.97 -3.14
CA GLY A 199 8.30 81.34 -2.61
C GLY A 199 6.98 81.69 -1.88
N PRO A 200 6.77 82.95 -1.44
CA PRO A 200 5.57 83.37 -0.73
C PRO A 200 4.29 83.13 -1.52
N ILE A 201 3.23 82.65 -0.84
CA ILE A 201 1.95 82.32 -1.42
C ILE A 201 0.89 83.28 -0.83
N SER A 202 -0.01 83.81 -1.68
CA SER A 202 -1.15 84.67 -1.21
C SER A 202 -2.19 83.78 -0.48
N LYS A 203 -2.97 84.38 0.40
CA LYS A 203 -4.08 83.67 1.11
C LYS A 203 -5.12 83.14 0.14
N ASP A 204 -5.41 83.80 -0.94
CA ASP A 204 -6.37 83.36 -1.96
C ASP A 204 -5.83 82.13 -2.75
N GLU A 205 -4.54 82.14 -3.06
CA GLU A 205 -3.87 81.02 -3.75
C GLU A 205 -3.84 79.78 -2.87
N GLU A 206 -3.50 79.87 -1.57
CA GLU A 206 -3.54 78.74 -0.64
C GLU A 206 -4.96 78.19 -0.46
N ALA A 207 -5.98 79.05 -0.36
CA ALA A 207 -7.38 78.65 -0.30
C ALA A 207 -7.84 77.90 -1.55
N ALA A 208 -7.38 78.33 -2.74
CA ALA A 208 -7.66 77.65 -4.00
C ALA A 208 -7.04 76.22 -4.04
N MET A 209 -5.78 76.05 -3.59
CA MET A 209 -5.11 74.78 -3.51
C MET A 209 -5.81 73.83 -2.53
N ILE A 210 -6.27 74.27 -1.38
CA ILE A 210 -7.04 73.50 -0.42
C ILE A 210 -8.36 73.02 -1.06
N LYS A 211 -9.08 73.97 -1.72
CA LYS A 211 -10.35 73.66 -2.40
C LYS A 211 -10.17 72.62 -3.50
N GLU A 212 -9.10 72.70 -4.31
CA GLU A 212 -8.76 71.73 -5.33
C GLU A 212 -8.52 70.31 -4.67
N SER A 213 -7.73 70.27 -3.60
CA SER A 213 -7.43 69.01 -2.89
C SER A 213 -8.72 68.37 -2.31
N GLN A 214 -9.59 69.19 -1.72
CA GLN A 214 -10.87 68.70 -1.17
C GLN A 214 -11.78 68.16 -2.29
N TYR A 215 -11.87 68.90 -3.40
CA TYR A 215 -12.65 68.48 -4.56
C TYR A 215 -12.17 67.14 -5.15
N MET A 216 -10.88 67.02 -5.42
CA MET A 216 -10.32 65.78 -5.97
C MET A 216 -10.55 64.56 -5.03
N LYS A 217 -10.38 64.76 -3.73
CA LYS A 217 -10.67 63.72 -2.73
C LYS A 217 -12.17 63.38 -2.67
N ALA A 218 -13.03 64.34 -2.80
CA ALA A 218 -14.49 64.13 -2.84
C ALA A 218 -14.90 63.36 -4.10
N GLN A 219 -14.34 63.70 -5.26
CA GLN A 219 -14.54 62.98 -6.53
C GLN A 219 -14.06 61.52 -6.44
N LEU A 220 -12.91 61.28 -5.83
CA LEU A 220 -12.41 59.92 -5.63
C LEU A 220 -13.35 59.07 -4.75
N ARG A 221 -13.86 59.67 -3.65
CA ARG A 221 -14.82 58.99 -2.75
C ARG A 221 -16.14 58.66 -3.46
N ARG A 222 -16.66 59.59 -4.28
CA ARG A 222 -17.87 59.33 -5.08
C ARG A 222 -17.66 58.21 -6.07
N PHE A 223 -16.57 58.25 -6.83
CA PHE A 223 -16.23 57.22 -7.79
C PHE A 223 -16.08 55.86 -7.13
N LYS A 224 -15.41 55.80 -5.98
CA LYS A 224 -15.26 54.54 -5.21
C LYS A 224 -16.64 53.98 -4.85
N LYS A 225 -17.54 54.79 -4.28
CA LYS A 225 -18.88 54.35 -3.89
C LYS A 225 -19.72 53.86 -5.08
N GLU A 226 -19.66 54.58 -6.21
CA GLU A 226 -20.37 54.18 -7.44
C GLU A 226 -19.82 52.84 -8.00
N SER A 227 -18.49 52.69 -8.00
CA SER A 227 -17.84 51.46 -8.46
C SER A 227 -18.22 50.27 -7.58
N GLU A 228 -18.22 50.46 -6.25
CA GLU A 228 -18.60 49.42 -5.29
C GLU A 228 -20.06 48.98 -5.49
N LEU A 229 -21.00 49.91 -5.71
CA LEU A 229 -22.40 49.57 -5.98
C LEU A 229 -22.58 48.78 -7.29
N LYS A 230 -21.88 49.15 -8.36
CA LYS A 230 -21.95 48.46 -9.63
C LYS A 230 -21.30 47.10 -9.59
N LEU A 231 -20.15 46.95 -8.89
CA LEU A 231 -19.50 45.65 -8.68
C LEU A 231 -20.34 44.75 -7.80
N ALA A 232 -21.03 45.28 -6.78
CA ALA A 232 -21.91 44.50 -5.92
C ALA A 232 -23.07 43.87 -6.73
N ALA A 233 -23.72 44.63 -7.62
CA ALA A 233 -24.80 44.11 -8.47
C ALA A 233 -24.32 43.02 -9.42
N LEU A 234 -23.15 43.21 -10.07
CA LEU A 234 -22.56 42.16 -10.94
C LEU A 234 -22.09 40.94 -10.15
N THR A 235 -21.62 41.16 -8.93
CA THR A 235 -21.22 40.04 -8.05
C THR A 235 -22.43 39.23 -7.62
N GLU A 236 -23.55 39.91 -7.30
CA GLU A 236 -24.81 39.25 -6.92
C GLU A 236 -25.35 38.39 -8.07
N GLU A 237 -25.26 38.87 -9.32
CA GLU A 237 -25.66 38.11 -10.51
C GLU A 237 -24.83 36.83 -10.67
N VAL A 238 -23.51 36.92 -10.56
CA VAL A 238 -22.61 35.74 -10.62
C VAL A 238 -22.86 34.77 -9.46
N GLU A 239 -23.05 35.30 -8.24
CA GLU A 239 -23.27 34.51 -7.05
C GLU A 239 -24.61 33.77 -7.06
N HIS A 240 -25.64 34.34 -7.72
CA HIS A 240 -26.91 33.64 -7.93
C HIS A 240 -26.73 32.36 -8.74
N HIS A 241 -26.00 32.40 -9.86
CA HIS A 241 -25.68 31.20 -10.65
C HIS A 241 -24.82 30.22 -9.87
N ARG A 242 -23.79 30.73 -9.18
CA ARG A 242 -22.88 29.94 -8.37
C ARG A 242 -23.59 29.18 -7.26
N SER A 243 -24.44 29.84 -6.51
CA SER A 243 -25.20 29.24 -5.41
C SER A 243 -26.10 28.09 -5.90
N ARG A 244 -26.71 28.26 -7.08
CA ARG A 244 -27.49 27.17 -7.68
C ARG A 244 -26.62 25.95 -8.04
N ILE A 245 -25.45 26.17 -8.64
CA ILE A 245 -24.50 25.12 -9.00
C ILE A 245 -24.00 24.40 -7.72
N GLU A 246 -23.67 25.17 -6.68
CA GLU A 246 -23.21 24.61 -5.40
C GLU A 246 -24.29 23.80 -4.70
N ALA A 247 -25.53 24.24 -4.71
CA ALA A 247 -26.67 23.49 -4.16
C ALA A 247 -26.86 22.13 -4.85
N LEU A 248 -26.76 22.08 -6.19
CA LEU A 248 -26.86 20.83 -6.95
C LEU A 248 -25.67 19.90 -6.68
N ARG A 249 -24.46 20.47 -6.57
CA ARG A 249 -23.26 19.68 -6.21
C ARG A 249 -23.38 19.09 -4.81
N HIS A 250 -23.91 19.85 -3.86
CA HIS A 250 -24.14 19.37 -2.49
C HIS A 250 -25.15 18.22 -2.50
N ARG A 251 -26.30 18.41 -3.14
CA ARG A 251 -27.32 17.35 -3.27
C ARG A 251 -26.76 16.09 -3.91
N ARG A 252 -26.00 16.23 -5.01
CA ARG A 252 -25.33 15.09 -5.65
C ARG A 252 -24.39 14.36 -4.70
N SER A 253 -23.59 15.10 -3.90
CA SER A 253 -22.66 14.52 -2.92
C SER A 253 -23.43 13.74 -1.85
N GLU A 254 -24.48 14.32 -1.30
CA GLU A 254 -25.32 13.66 -0.29
C GLU A 254 -25.94 12.36 -0.84
N MET A 255 -26.52 12.42 -2.04
CA MET A 255 -27.10 11.23 -2.68
C MET A 255 -26.03 10.15 -2.95
N SER A 256 -24.81 10.53 -3.34
CA SER A 256 -23.72 9.57 -3.57
C SER A 256 -23.28 8.91 -2.26
N ASP A 257 -23.18 9.68 -1.17
CA ASP A 257 -22.80 9.16 0.15
C ASP A 257 -23.88 8.26 0.72
N GLU A 258 -25.15 8.61 0.55
CA GLU A 258 -26.28 7.77 0.97
C GLU A 258 -26.35 6.47 0.18
N LEU A 259 -26.19 6.55 -1.15
CA LEU A 259 -26.17 5.38 -2.02
C LEU A 259 -25.02 4.43 -1.66
N GLN A 260 -23.82 4.98 -1.35
CA GLN A 260 -22.68 4.17 -0.95
C GLN A 260 -22.92 3.48 0.40
N LYS A 261 -23.47 4.17 1.39
CA LYS A 261 -23.84 3.58 2.68
C LYS A 261 -24.88 2.48 2.51
N TRP A 262 -25.93 2.76 1.71
CA TRP A 262 -26.95 1.77 1.40
C TRP A 262 -26.35 0.52 0.73
N LEU A 263 -25.48 0.72 -0.26
CA LEU A 263 -24.81 -0.38 -0.97
C LEU A 263 -23.99 -1.25 -0.01
N PHE A 264 -23.20 -0.65 0.88
CA PHE A 264 -22.39 -1.41 1.83
C PHE A 264 -23.25 -2.24 2.79
N ALA A 265 -24.43 -1.77 3.18
CA ALA A 265 -25.36 -2.52 4.02
C ALA A 265 -25.95 -3.77 3.31
N GLN A 266 -25.88 -3.84 1.98
CA GLN A 266 -26.32 -5.04 1.22
C GLN A 266 -25.24 -6.15 1.23
N TYR A 267 -23.96 -5.81 1.47
CA TYR A 267 -22.89 -6.81 1.52
C TYR A 267 -22.83 -7.47 2.89
N ARG A 268 -23.63 -8.52 3.04
CA ARG A 268 -23.73 -9.32 4.28
C ARG A 268 -22.85 -10.55 4.13
N MET A 269 -21.70 -10.53 4.82
CA MET A 269 -20.66 -11.54 4.71
C MET A 269 -20.85 -12.67 5.71
N LEU A 270 -20.93 -13.90 5.20
CA LEU A 270 -20.93 -15.14 5.99
C LEU A 270 -19.50 -15.52 6.42
N ASN A 271 -19.37 -16.10 7.60
CA ASN A 271 -18.17 -16.85 7.97
C ASN A 271 -18.44 -18.36 7.97
N ALA A 272 -17.42 -19.19 8.20
CA ALA A 272 -17.56 -20.64 8.20
C ALA A 272 -18.40 -21.19 9.36
N ARG A 273 -18.77 -20.37 10.36
CA ARG A 273 -19.71 -20.72 11.44
C ARG A 273 -21.15 -20.36 11.12
N GLY A 274 -21.41 -19.74 9.94
CA GLY A 274 -22.72 -19.26 9.56
C GLY A 274 -23.10 -17.90 10.16
N GLU A 275 -22.18 -17.20 10.81
CA GLU A 275 -22.42 -15.86 11.35
C GLU A 275 -22.36 -14.83 10.22
N VAL A 276 -23.34 -13.90 10.20
CA VAL A 276 -23.47 -12.87 9.16
C VAL A 276 -23.11 -11.51 9.73
N ARG A 277 -22.24 -10.75 9.03
CA ARG A 277 -21.95 -9.35 9.35
C ARG A 277 -21.92 -8.51 8.06
N ASP A 278 -22.33 -7.26 8.14
CA ASP A 278 -22.14 -6.35 7.02
C ASP A 278 -20.70 -5.80 6.96
N ILE A 279 -20.28 -5.35 5.77
CA ILE A 279 -18.91 -4.90 5.57
C ILE A 279 -18.60 -3.59 6.31
N THR A 280 -19.59 -2.76 6.62
CA THR A 280 -19.42 -1.51 7.36
C THR A 280 -19.02 -1.81 8.80
N ASP A 281 -19.76 -2.71 9.47
CA ASP A 281 -19.44 -3.14 10.82
C ASP A 281 -18.07 -3.80 10.91
N ILE A 282 -17.74 -4.66 9.93
CA ILE A 282 -16.43 -5.31 9.86
C ILE A 282 -15.30 -4.27 9.76
N PHE A 283 -15.46 -3.26 8.90
CA PHE A 283 -14.42 -2.22 8.71
C PHE A 283 -14.30 -1.30 9.92
N LEU A 284 -15.41 -0.82 10.46
CA LEU A 284 -15.40 0.06 11.64
C LEU A 284 -14.74 -0.61 12.83
N GLU A 285 -15.03 -1.88 13.08
CA GLU A 285 -14.39 -2.64 14.17
C GLU A 285 -12.88 -2.85 13.94
N LYS A 286 -12.49 -3.23 12.70
CA LYS A 286 -11.10 -3.62 12.42
C LYS A 286 -10.18 -2.45 12.08
N THR A 287 -10.71 -1.39 11.47
CA THR A 287 -9.90 -0.27 10.93
C THR A 287 -10.31 1.10 11.45
N GLY A 288 -11.48 1.23 12.08
CA GLY A 288 -12.04 2.53 12.48
C GLY A 288 -12.47 3.42 11.29
N THR A 289 -12.55 2.87 10.07
CA THR A 289 -12.86 3.63 8.85
C THR A 289 -13.98 2.98 8.06
N MET A 290 -14.61 3.75 7.15
CA MET A 290 -15.58 3.21 6.19
C MET A 290 -14.89 2.33 5.14
N PRO A 291 -15.59 1.30 4.60
CA PRO A 291 -15.05 0.47 3.53
C PRO A 291 -14.71 1.30 2.27
N PRO A 292 -13.60 1.02 1.57
CA PRO A 292 -13.32 1.60 0.26
C PRO A 292 -14.33 1.11 -0.79
N ALA A 293 -14.58 1.90 -1.84
CA ALA A 293 -15.46 1.51 -2.95
C ALA A 293 -15.01 0.18 -3.61
N GLY A 294 -15.97 -0.68 -3.95
CA GLY A 294 -15.73 -2.01 -4.53
C GLY A 294 -15.23 -3.05 -3.52
N THR A 295 -15.37 -2.79 -2.21
CA THR A 295 -15.17 -3.81 -1.17
C THR A 295 -16.28 -4.86 -1.28
N GLY A 296 -15.91 -6.15 -1.23
CA GLY A 296 -16.84 -7.28 -1.39
C GLY A 296 -16.90 -7.86 -2.81
N ASP A 297 -16.45 -7.11 -3.84
CA ASP A 297 -16.48 -7.55 -5.24
C ASP A 297 -15.20 -8.26 -5.70
N CYS A 298 -14.24 -8.51 -4.82
CA CYS A 298 -13.05 -9.30 -5.11
C CYS A 298 -13.38 -10.80 -5.23
N CYS A 299 -12.46 -11.58 -5.82
CA CYS A 299 -12.68 -13.00 -6.05
C CYS A 299 -12.89 -13.79 -4.75
N ALA A 300 -11.97 -13.69 -3.79
CA ALA A 300 -12.02 -14.47 -2.56
C ALA A 300 -13.32 -14.26 -1.74
N PRO A 301 -13.82 -13.04 -1.48
CA PRO A 301 -15.11 -12.84 -0.83
C PRO A 301 -16.29 -13.48 -1.57
N LYS A 302 -16.35 -13.35 -2.90
CA LYS A 302 -17.41 -13.97 -3.71
C LYS A 302 -17.39 -15.50 -3.59
N LEU A 303 -16.20 -16.09 -3.73
CA LEU A 303 -16.01 -17.54 -3.66
C LEU A 303 -16.42 -18.12 -2.31
N LEU A 304 -15.93 -17.53 -1.22
CA LEU A 304 -16.26 -17.98 0.14
C LEU A 304 -17.75 -17.75 0.47
N GLN A 305 -18.31 -16.60 0.06
CA GLN A 305 -19.73 -16.32 0.25
C GLN A 305 -20.60 -17.38 -0.41
N TYR A 306 -20.29 -17.71 -1.67
CA TYR A 306 -21.01 -18.74 -2.41
C TYR A 306 -20.85 -20.11 -1.74
N ALA A 307 -19.63 -20.48 -1.38
CA ALA A 307 -19.37 -21.75 -0.71
C ALA A 307 -20.16 -21.89 0.60
N TYR A 308 -20.11 -20.89 1.48
CA TYR A 308 -20.82 -20.95 2.76
C TYR A 308 -22.34 -20.93 2.60
N SER A 309 -22.88 -20.12 1.68
CA SER A 309 -24.33 -20.05 1.44
C SER A 309 -24.91 -21.35 0.86
N HIS A 310 -24.06 -22.21 0.26
CA HIS A 310 -24.45 -23.50 -0.30
C HIS A 310 -23.94 -24.71 0.53
N GLY A 311 -23.39 -24.47 1.71
CA GLY A 311 -22.90 -25.54 2.59
C GLY A 311 -21.68 -26.30 2.06
N LEU A 312 -20.92 -25.70 1.11
CA LEU A 312 -19.72 -26.31 0.53
C LEU A 312 -18.53 -26.21 1.50
N GLN A 313 -17.66 -27.22 1.49
CA GLN A 313 -16.45 -27.25 2.31
C GLN A 313 -15.23 -26.73 1.52
N PRO A 314 -14.71 -25.52 1.83
CA PRO A 314 -13.50 -24.98 1.22
C PRO A 314 -12.25 -25.80 1.58
N LEU A 315 -11.38 -26.08 0.62
CA LEU A 315 -10.13 -26.81 0.81
C LEU A 315 -8.91 -25.92 0.56
N CYS A 316 -8.86 -25.21 -0.57
CA CYS A 316 -7.79 -24.29 -0.92
C CYS A 316 -8.27 -23.28 -1.96
N MET A 317 -7.56 -22.14 -2.06
CA MET A 317 -7.86 -21.10 -3.03
C MET A 317 -6.61 -20.51 -3.67
N ALA A 318 -6.77 -19.91 -4.86
CA ALA A 318 -5.75 -19.07 -5.49
C ALA A 318 -6.40 -17.98 -6.35
N GLU A 319 -5.69 -16.87 -6.51
CA GLU A 319 -6.08 -15.78 -7.43
C GLU A 319 -4.95 -15.56 -8.44
N PHE A 320 -5.28 -15.36 -9.72
CA PHE A 320 -4.32 -15.12 -10.79
C PHE A 320 -4.73 -13.93 -11.67
N TRP A 321 -3.74 -13.30 -12.30
CA TRP A 321 -3.97 -12.16 -13.18
C TRP A 321 -4.07 -12.60 -14.63
N TRP A 322 -5.07 -12.07 -15.35
CA TRP A 322 -5.27 -12.29 -16.79
C TRP A 322 -5.25 -10.96 -17.54
N GLY A 323 -4.42 -10.84 -18.59
CA GLY A 323 -4.34 -9.66 -19.46
C GLY A 323 -3.20 -8.71 -19.09
N ASP A 324 -3.33 -7.45 -19.52
CA ASP A 324 -2.31 -6.44 -19.39
C ASP A 324 -2.15 -5.92 -17.95
N SER A 325 -0.98 -5.40 -17.65
CA SER A 325 -0.70 -4.79 -16.35
C SER A 325 -1.46 -3.47 -16.16
N PRO A 326 -2.09 -3.23 -15.00
CA PRO A 326 -2.70 -1.94 -14.71
C PRO A 326 -1.63 -0.84 -14.59
N ARG A 327 -1.99 0.43 -14.87
CA ARG A 327 -1.04 1.56 -14.84
C ARG A 327 -0.43 1.84 -13.47
N GLN A 328 -1.12 1.46 -12.40
CA GLN A 328 -0.71 1.79 -11.02
C GLN A 328 0.08 0.68 -10.33
N GLU A 329 0.08 -0.53 -10.87
CA GLU A 329 0.70 -1.71 -10.28
C GLU A 329 1.11 -2.67 -11.39
N ILE A 330 2.34 -3.19 -11.34
CA ILE A 330 2.80 -4.17 -12.33
C ILE A 330 2.24 -5.54 -11.95
N ARG A 331 1.44 -6.13 -12.87
CA ARG A 331 0.92 -7.49 -12.77
C ARG A 331 1.21 -8.25 -14.05
N HIS A 332 1.72 -9.46 -13.90
CA HIS A 332 2.07 -10.31 -15.02
C HIS A 332 0.93 -11.28 -15.35
N HIS A 333 0.65 -11.45 -16.63
CA HIS A 333 -0.33 -12.39 -17.13
C HIS A 333 -0.05 -13.82 -16.61
N LEU A 334 -1.08 -14.51 -16.13
CA LEU A 334 -1.06 -15.85 -15.53
C LEU A 334 -0.31 -15.99 -14.20
N HIS A 335 0.27 -14.92 -13.64
CA HIS A 335 0.90 -15.01 -12.32
C HIS A 335 -0.14 -14.98 -11.20
N TYR A 336 0.16 -15.71 -10.14
CA TYR A 336 -0.66 -15.76 -8.94
C TYR A 336 -0.35 -14.61 -8.00
N TYR A 337 -1.39 -14.07 -7.38
CA TYR A 337 -1.29 -12.93 -6.46
C TYR A 337 -2.11 -13.18 -5.19
N PRO A 338 -1.62 -12.75 -4.02
CA PRO A 338 -2.41 -12.81 -2.80
C PRO A 338 -3.60 -11.87 -2.86
N ALA A 339 -4.62 -12.15 -2.05
CA ALA A 339 -5.77 -11.28 -1.86
C ALA A 339 -5.32 -9.86 -1.41
N CYS A 340 -6.00 -8.83 -1.89
CA CYS A 340 -5.62 -7.45 -1.57
C CYS A 340 -5.83 -7.16 -0.08
N ARG A 341 -4.94 -6.34 0.50
CA ARG A 341 -5.00 -6.03 1.93
C ARG A 341 -5.90 -4.85 2.26
N SER A 342 -6.08 -3.91 1.32
CA SER A 342 -6.86 -2.70 1.57
C SER A 342 -8.37 -2.93 1.63
N LYS A 343 -8.90 -3.88 0.85
CA LYS A 343 -10.34 -4.20 0.77
C LYS A 343 -10.67 -5.56 1.35
N CYS A 344 -9.84 -6.58 1.01
CA CYS A 344 -10.16 -7.96 1.36
C CYS A 344 -9.72 -8.35 2.78
N LEU A 345 -8.66 -7.74 3.35
CA LEU A 345 -8.14 -8.18 4.65
C LEU A 345 -9.18 -8.09 5.78
N PRO A 346 -9.90 -6.97 6.01
CA PRO A 346 -10.92 -6.93 7.05
C PRO A 346 -12.05 -7.93 6.80
N VAL A 347 -12.53 -8.02 5.56
CA VAL A 347 -13.63 -8.91 5.16
C VAL A 347 -13.26 -10.37 5.34
N LEU A 348 -12.11 -10.81 4.80
CA LEU A 348 -11.65 -12.19 4.90
C LEU A 348 -11.28 -12.57 6.34
N THR A 349 -10.83 -11.62 7.17
CA THR A 349 -10.62 -11.89 8.61
C THR A 349 -11.91 -12.35 9.28
N HIS A 350 -13.07 -11.80 8.90
CA HIS A 350 -14.37 -12.29 9.38
C HIS A 350 -14.76 -13.61 8.69
N MET A 351 -14.64 -13.70 7.37
CA MET A 351 -15.12 -14.86 6.62
C MET A 351 -14.35 -16.16 6.92
N LEU A 352 -13.11 -16.07 7.34
CA LEU A 352 -12.26 -17.21 7.72
C LEU A 352 -12.50 -17.71 9.15
N ILE A 353 -13.30 -17.03 9.97
CA ILE A 353 -13.65 -17.49 11.32
C ILE A 353 -14.39 -18.84 11.23
N GLY A 354 -13.85 -19.86 11.90
CA GLY A 354 -14.41 -21.22 11.90
C GLY A 354 -13.76 -22.15 10.87
N LEU A 355 -12.92 -21.64 9.96
CA LEU A 355 -12.12 -22.43 9.04
C LEU A 355 -10.73 -22.71 9.65
N ASP A 356 -10.21 -23.91 9.47
CA ASP A 356 -8.83 -24.25 9.84
C ASP A 356 -7.87 -23.74 8.76
N VAL A 357 -7.34 -22.52 8.96
CA VAL A 357 -6.52 -21.79 8.01
C VAL A 357 -5.05 -21.98 8.33
N GLU A 358 -4.23 -22.14 7.29
CA GLU A 358 -2.77 -22.13 7.42
C GLU A 358 -2.30 -20.93 8.24
N PRO A 359 -1.33 -21.12 9.15
CA PRO A 359 -0.76 -20.00 9.88
C PRO A 359 -0.14 -19.03 8.89
N ASN A 360 -0.32 -17.71 9.14
CA ASN A 360 0.31 -16.69 8.32
C ASN A 360 1.83 -16.96 8.22
N PRO A 361 2.38 -17.27 7.04
CA PRO A 361 3.81 -17.58 6.90
C PRO A 361 4.70 -16.41 7.36
N LEU A 362 4.17 -15.18 7.33
CA LEU A 362 4.84 -13.98 7.83
C LEU A 362 4.69 -13.79 9.35
N GLN A 363 3.72 -14.50 9.97
CA GLN A 363 3.46 -14.53 11.41
C GLN A 363 3.84 -15.89 11.99
N ARG A 364 5.00 -16.44 11.66
CA ARG A 364 5.49 -17.59 12.45
C ARG A 364 5.41 -17.19 13.91
N ALA A 365 4.76 -18.04 14.74
CA ALA A 365 4.71 -17.85 16.19
C ALA A 365 6.15 -17.67 16.69
N ARG A 366 6.54 -16.40 16.86
CA ARG A 366 7.88 -16.04 17.25
C ARG A 366 7.79 -15.84 18.75
N ASN A 367 8.49 -16.66 19.50
CA ASN A 367 9.02 -16.20 20.78
C ASN A 367 9.99 -15.05 20.46
N VAL A 368 9.42 -13.89 20.10
CA VAL A 368 10.20 -12.68 19.85
C VAL A 368 10.62 -12.20 21.23
N GLY A 369 11.92 -12.34 21.54
CA GLY A 369 12.47 -11.78 22.76
C GLY A 369 12.18 -10.29 22.87
N GLU A 370 12.26 -9.75 24.07
CA GLU A 370 12.12 -8.31 24.29
C GLU A 370 13.36 -7.55 23.78
N PRO A 371 13.22 -6.33 23.24
CA PRO A 371 14.34 -5.46 22.90
C PRO A 371 15.18 -5.16 24.14
N ARG A 372 16.49 -5.38 24.07
CA ARG A 372 17.43 -5.09 25.14
C ARG A 372 18.01 -3.68 24.98
N ILE A 373 17.94 -2.84 26.01
CA ILE A 373 18.56 -1.52 26.00
C ILE A 373 20.08 -1.70 26.03
N VAL A 374 20.78 -1.03 25.11
CA VAL A 374 22.23 -0.99 25.01
C VAL A 374 22.79 0.37 25.47
N PHE A 375 22.05 1.44 25.20
CA PHE A 375 22.38 2.80 25.59
C PHE A 375 21.10 3.61 25.81
N GLU A 376 21.08 4.51 26.79
CA GLU A 376 19.94 5.38 27.07
C GLU A 376 20.43 6.68 27.72
N ASP A 377 19.92 7.82 27.21
CA ASP A 377 20.05 9.15 27.84
C ASP A 377 18.79 9.99 27.58
N GLU A 378 18.85 11.31 27.79
CA GLU A 378 17.71 12.23 27.61
C GLU A 378 17.36 12.48 26.14
N ALA A 379 18.23 12.19 25.18
CA ALA A 379 18.08 12.49 23.77
C ALA A 379 17.77 11.26 22.92
N ILE A 380 18.42 10.13 23.23
CA ILE A 380 18.33 8.91 22.43
C ILE A 380 18.28 7.64 23.30
N ILE A 381 17.70 6.60 22.73
CA ILE A 381 17.80 5.24 23.25
C ILE A 381 18.25 4.30 22.13
N VAL A 382 19.20 3.43 22.41
CA VAL A 382 19.67 2.40 21.48
C VAL A 382 19.31 1.04 22.03
N VAL A 383 18.61 0.26 21.25
CA VAL A 383 18.20 -1.08 21.63
C VAL A 383 18.80 -2.14 20.72
N ASP A 384 19.03 -3.32 21.26
CA ASP A 384 19.27 -4.54 20.50
C ASP A 384 17.91 -5.18 20.16
N LYS A 385 17.49 -4.97 18.92
CA LYS A 385 16.21 -5.47 18.41
C LYS A 385 16.26 -6.98 18.18
N PRO A 386 15.34 -7.77 18.72
CA PRO A 386 15.26 -9.19 18.38
C PRO A 386 14.86 -9.40 16.91
N SER A 387 15.27 -10.53 16.33
CA SER A 387 14.75 -10.97 15.03
C SER A 387 13.26 -11.23 15.13
N GLY A 388 12.50 -10.80 14.11
CA GLY A 388 11.06 -11.04 14.06
C GLY A 388 10.19 -9.90 14.53
N MET A 389 10.74 -8.85 15.12
CA MET A 389 10.03 -7.65 15.54
C MET A 389 10.18 -6.53 14.50
N LEU A 390 9.12 -5.78 14.23
CA LEU A 390 9.18 -4.58 13.39
C LEU A 390 9.93 -3.45 14.11
N SER A 391 10.69 -2.63 13.38
CA SER A 391 11.34 -1.43 13.92
C SER A 391 10.34 -0.32 14.23
N VAL A 392 9.39 -0.09 13.32
CA VAL A 392 8.36 0.96 13.36
C VAL A 392 6.99 0.35 13.05
N PRO A 393 5.90 1.05 13.38
CA PRO A 393 4.56 0.60 12.99
C PRO A 393 4.49 0.29 11.51
N GLY A 394 3.94 -0.88 11.15
CA GLY A 394 3.62 -1.20 9.77
C GLY A 394 2.54 -0.25 9.23
N LYS A 395 2.44 -0.12 7.92
CA LYS A 395 1.34 0.64 7.29
C LYS A 395 -0.05 0.04 7.61
N GLU A 396 -0.08 -1.18 8.10
CA GLU A 396 -1.28 -1.90 8.54
C GLU A 396 -1.09 -2.27 10.01
N VAL A 397 -1.90 -1.67 10.85
CA VAL A 397 -2.03 -2.05 12.27
C VAL A 397 -2.76 -3.39 12.29
N MET A 398 -2.01 -4.48 12.38
CA MET A 398 -2.59 -5.74 12.83
C MET A 398 -2.73 -5.64 14.35
N VAL A 399 -3.93 -5.35 14.80
CA VAL A 399 -4.30 -5.51 16.21
C VAL A 399 -4.32 -7.02 16.47
N THR A 400 -3.23 -7.54 17.00
CA THR A 400 -3.23 -8.85 17.61
C THR A 400 -3.89 -8.71 18.98
N GLU A 401 -4.81 -9.61 19.33
CA GLU A 401 -5.45 -9.68 20.66
C GLU A 401 -4.44 -9.91 21.80
N ASP A 402 -3.22 -10.26 21.43
CA ASP A 402 -2.09 -10.40 22.36
C ASP A 402 -1.44 -9.02 22.59
N HIS A 403 -1.40 -8.57 23.82
CA HIS A 403 -0.87 -7.27 24.27
C HIS A 403 0.66 -7.11 24.10
N SER A 404 1.31 -7.95 23.31
CA SER A 404 2.73 -7.80 22.93
C SER A 404 2.90 -6.61 21.98
N ALA A 405 3.92 -5.77 22.22
CA ALA A 405 4.19 -4.61 21.36
C ALA A 405 4.55 -5.08 19.94
N ALA A 406 3.77 -4.67 18.95
CA ALA A 406 3.95 -5.09 17.56
C ALA A 406 5.25 -4.58 16.92
N ASN A 407 5.89 -3.56 17.51
CA ASN A 407 7.12 -2.93 17.02
C ASN A 407 7.93 -2.32 18.17
N VAL A 408 9.21 -2.00 17.85
CA VAL A 408 10.15 -1.46 18.85
C VAL A 408 9.75 -0.09 19.36
N GLU A 409 9.24 0.82 18.52
CA GLU A 409 8.81 2.15 18.99
C GLU A 409 7.73 2.04 20.07
N GLU A 410 6.73 1.21 19.84
CA GLU A 410 5.64 1.00 20.78
C GLU A 410 6.12 0.31 22.08
N TYR A 411 7.01 -0.68 21.95
CA TYR A 411 7.61 -1.33 23.10
C TYR A 411 8.36 -0.32 23.99
N VAL A 412 9.22 0.50 23.38
CA VAL A 412 10.00 1.51 24.12
C VAL A 412 9.10 2.56 24.76
N LYS A 413 8.05 3.02 24.05
CA LYS A 413 7.04 3.95 24.63
C LYS A 413 6.39 3.38 25.87
N ARG A 414 5.91 2.14 25.81
CA ARG A 414 5.26 1.47 26.96
C ARG A 414 6.24 1.27 28.12
N MET A 415 7.46 0.85 27.82
CA MET A 415 8.51 0.64 28.81
C MET A 415 8.85 1.93 29.55
N LEU A 416 9.07 3.04 28.81
CA LEU A 416 9.38 4.36 29.42
C LEU A 416 8.19 4.90 30.24
N ALA A 417 6.96 4.75 29.72
CA ALA A 417 5.75 5.13 30.45
C ALA A 417 5.59 4.36 31.76
N ARG A 418 5.85 3.04 31.76
CA ARG A 418 5.84 2.20 32.96
C ARG A 418 6.92 2.61 33.96
N ARG A 419 8.16 2.81 33.53
CA ARG A 419 9.26 3.28 34.39
C ARG A 419 8.96 4.64 35.03
N HIS A 420 8.33 5.54 34.27
CA HIS A 420 7.90 6.84 34.80
C HIS A 420 6.82 6.69 35.88
N ALA A 421 5.80 5.84 35.64
CA ALA A 421 4.75 5.56 36.63
C ALA A 421 5.29 4.90 37.91
N GLU A 422 6.37 4.11 37.81
CA GLU A 422 7.04 3.46 38.94
C GLU A 422 8.05 4.36 39.65
N GLY A 423 8.24 5.63 39.23
CA GLY A 423 9.23 6.56 39.81
C GLY A 423 10.68 6.15 39.55
N LYS A 424 10.95 5.28 38.59
CA LYS A 424 12.25 4.73 38.20
C LYS A 424 12.83 5.38 36.94
N SER A 425 12.21 6.43 36.43
CA SER A 425 12.70 7.13 35.25
C SER A 425 13.85 8.04 35.60
N MET A 426 14.96 7.95 34.84
CA MET A 426 16.08 8.88 34.92
C MET A 426 15.85 10.15 34.09
N THR A 427 14.80 10.18 33.29
CA THR A 427 14.46 11.26 32.36
C THR A 427 13.05 11.78 32.62
N GLU A 428 12.79 13.06 32.31
CA GLU A 428 11.45 13.58 32.19
C GLU A 428 10.68 12.74 31.17
N LYS A 429 9.35 12.63 31.32
CA LYS A 429 8.51 11.85 30.40
C LYS A 429 8.79 12.24 28.95
N PRO A 430 9.31 11.34 28.10
CA PRO A 430 9.64 11.69 26.73
C PRO A 430 8.39 12.10 25.96
N VAL A 431 8.46 13.23 25.27
CA VAL A 431 7.37 13.73 24.42
C VAL A 431 7.23 12.85 23.19
N MET A 432 8.33 12.25 22.73
CA MET A 432 8.39 11.45 21.52
C MET A 432 9.28 10.20 21.73
N VAL A 433 8.92 9.10 21.06
CA VAL A 433 9.83 7.96 20.82
C VAL A 433 9.71 7.62 19.35
N LYS A 434 10.81 7.79 18.59
CA LYS A 434 10.78 7.60 17.13
C LYS A 434 12.09 7.02 16.62
N ALA A 435 12.01 5.94 15.84
CA ALA A 435 13.19 5.33 15.25
C ALA A 435 13.81 6.26 14.18
N VAL A 436 15.11 6.47 14.25
CA VAL A 436 15.84 7.34 13.31
C VAL A 436 16.25 6.58 12.03
N HIS A 437 16.27 5.26 12.07
CA HIS A 437 16.44 4.36 10.95
C HIS A 437 15.63 3.09 11.18
N ARG A 438 15.65 2.17 10.22
CA ARG A 438 14.93 0.91 10.35
C ARG A 438 15.82 -0.28 10.05
N LEU A 439 15.55 -1.38 10.74
CA LEU A 439 15.98 -2.73 10.38
C LEU A 439 14.77 -3.49 9.83
N ASP A 440 15.03 -4.44 8.94
CA ASP A 440 13.99 -5.35 8.48
C ASP A 440 13.46 -6.18 9.67
N MET A 441 12.26 -6.68 9.56
CA MET A 441 11.60 -7.44 10.64
C MET A 441 12.48 -8.58 11.15
N ASP A 442 13.09 -9.33 10.22
CA ASP A 442 13.92 -10.51 10.53
C ASP A 442 15.37 -10.18 10.88
N THR A 443 15.83 -8.96 10.61
CA THR A 443 17.16 -8.48 11.01
C THR A 443 17.15 -8.14 12.49
N SER A 444 18.10 -8.71 13.25
CA SER A 444 18.32 -8.36 14.66
C SER A 444 19.42 -7.31 14.82
N GLY A 445 19.61 -6.76 16.03
CA GLY A 445 20.73 -5.89 16.41
C GLY A 445 20.37 -4.45 16.63
N LEU A 446 21.37 -3.57 16.60
CA LEU A 446 21.30 -2.19 17.08
C LEU A 446 20.34 -1.31 16.28
N LEU A 447 19.37 -0.73 16.97
CA LEU A 447 18.40 0.23 16.47
C LEU A 447 18.39 1.48 17.36
N VAL A 448 18.56 2.66 16.74
CA VAL A 448 18.56 3.96 17.43
C VAL A 448 17.18 4.60 17.35
N LEU A 449 16.69 5.09 18.49
CA LEU A 449 15.44 5.86 18.59
C LEU A 449 15.75 7.22 19.23
N ALA A 450 15.12 8.26 18.74
CA ALA A 450 15.18 9.60 19.33
C ALA A 450 14.03 9.79 20.32
N LEU A 451 14.31 10.50 21.41
CA LEU A 451 13.36 10.80 22.48
C LEU A 451 12.80 12.23 22.41
N ASN A 452 13.31 13.05 21.48
CA ASN A 452 12.81 14.41 21.21
C ASN A 452 13.06 14.81 19.74
N ASP A 453 12.39 15.87 19.27
CA ASP A 453 12.45 16.33 17.88
C ASP A 453 13.83 16.83 17.44
N ALA A 454 14.58 17.47 18.33
CA ALA A 454 15.93 17.97 18.03
C ALA A 454 16.88 16.81 17.74
N ALA A 455 16.88 15.79 18.61
CA ALA A 455 17.67 14.58 18.42
C ALA A 455 17.24 13.82 17.16
N TYR A 456 15.94 13.73 16.90
CA TYR A 456 15.42 13.10 15.67
C TYR A 456 15.94 13.79 14.42
N THR A 457 15.85 15.11 14.35
CA THR A 457 16.28 15.93 13.21
C THR A 457 17.77 15.79 12.95
N GLU A 458 18.60 15.90 13.99
CA GLU A 458 20.04 15.78 13.85
C GLU A 458 20.47 14.35 13.45
N MET A 459 19.88 13.33 14.05
CA MET A 459 20.15 11.95 13.65
C MET A 459 19.73 11.66 12.21
N GLN A 460 18.56 12.15 11.76
CA GLN A 460 18.14 12.04 10.37
C GLN A 460 19.13 12.70 9.41
N ARG A 461 19.69 13.87 9.78
CA ARG A 461 20.75 14.55 9.02
C ARG A 461 21.98 13.64 8.87
N GLN A 462 22.47 13.05 9.97
CA GLN A 462 23.65 12.17 9.95
C GLN A 462 23.43 10.91 9.10
N PHE A 463 22.22 10.31 9.15
CA PHE A 463 21.88 9.18 8.26
C PHE A 463 21.81 9.61 6.78
N ALA A 464 21.23 10.77 6.49
CA ALA A 464 21.12 11.30 5.13
C ALA A 464 22.48 11.64 4.52
N SER A 465 23.39 12.24 5.31
CA SER A 465 24.76 12.57 4.92
C SER A 465 25.72 11.38 4.97
N ARG A 466 25.26 10.19 5.39
CA ARG A 466 26.05 8.95 5.51
C ARG A 466 27.23 9.06 6.49
N GLU A 467 27.11 9.88 7.51
CA GLU A 467 28.09 10.01 8.58
C GLU A 467 28.04 8.82 9.56
N VAL A 468 26.87 8.15 9.64
CA VAL A 468 26.67 6.99 10.52
C VAL A 468 27.33 5.74 9.90
N LYS A 469 28.29 5.16 10.61
CA LYS A 469 28.94 3.91 10.20
C LYS A 469 28.20 2.71 10.82
N LYS A 470 28.00 1.69 10.04
CA LYS A 470 27.25 0.48 10.45
C LYS A 470 28.00 -0.76 9.98
N ARG A 471 28.01 -1.79 10.82
CA ARG A 471 28.54 -3.10 10.47
C ARG A 471 27.50 -4.15 10.86
N TYR A 472 27.33 -5.11 9.95
CA TYR A 472 26.43 -6.23 10.12
C TYR A 472 27.21 -7.53 10.06
N GLU A 473 26.83 -8.48 10.90
CA GLU A 473 27.27 -9.85 10.78
C GLU A 473 26.17 -10.69 10.13
N ALA A 474 26.56 -11.61 9.24
CA ALA A 474 25.64 -12.54 8.61
C ALA A 474 26.25 -13.92 8.48
N LEU A 475 25.39 -14.95 8.50
CA LEU A 475 25.76 -16.29 8.05
C LEU A 475 25.18 -16.51 6.65
N LEU A 476 26.03 -16.94 5.71
CA LEU A 476 25.63 -17.27 4.35
C LEU A 476 25.35 -18.77 4.23
N ASP A 477 24.34 -19.13 3.44
CA ASP A 477 23.93 -20.51 3.17
C ASP A 477 24.84 -21.16 2.11
N GLY A 478 26.10 -21.33 2.45
CA GLY A 478 27.15 -21.86 1.59
C GLY A 478 28.46 -21.06 1.69
N ILE A 479 29.38 -21.42 0.82
CA ILE A 479 30.71 -20.79 0.68
C ILE A 479 30.63 -19.91 -0.58
N PRO A 480 30.79 -18.58 -0.49
CA PRO A 480 30.89 -17.73 -1.66
C PRO A 480 32.10 -18.16 -2.51
N GLU A 481 31.84 -18.52 -3.76
CA GLU A 481 32.92 -18.79 -4.70
C GLU A 481 33.62 -17.48 -5.07
N ARG A 482 34.94 -17.55 -5.36
CA ARG A 482 35.61 -16.41 -5.97
C ARG A 482 35.08 -16.25 -7.39
N LEU A 483 34.26 -15.23 -7.56
CA LEU A 483 33.66 -14.90 -8.84
C LEU A 483 34.50 -13.82 -9.56
N PRO A 484 34.56 -13.80 -10.89
CA PRO A 484 35.26 -12.76 -11.63
C PRO A 484 34.75 -11.36 -11.27
N ASP A 485 35.63 -10.38 -11.30
CA ASP A 485 35.24 -8.98 -11.14
C ASP A 485 34.29 -8.56 -12.26
N THR A 486 33.30 -7.78 -11.89
CA THR A 486 32.32 -7.18 -12.81
C THR A 486 32.24 -5.67 -12.53
N PRO A 487 31.57 -4.87 -13.36
CA PRO A 487 31.31 -3.48 -13.01
C PRO A 487 30.58 -3.27 -11.68
N PHE A 488 29.93 -4.35 -11.15
CA PHE A 488 29.09 -4.30 -9.97
C PHE A 488 29.68 -5.05 -8.76
N ARG A 489 30.75 -5.80 -8.94
CA ARG A 489 31.43 -6.55 -7.88
C ARG A 489 32.93 -6.58 -8.12
N THR A 490 33.70 -6.29 -7.06
CA THR A 490 35.14 -6.54 -6.97
C THR A 490 35.43 -7.47 -5.82
N MET A 491 36.39 -8.38 -5.98
CA MET A 491 36.83 -9.31 -4.93
C MET A 491 38.34 -9.34 -4.85
N SER A 492 38.89 -9.51 -3.63
CA SER A 492 40.30 -9.80 -3.39
C SER A 492 40.72 -11.13 -4.02
N ASP A 493 42.03 -11.35 -4.22
CA ASP A 493 42.56 -12.56 -4.83
C ASP A 493 42.20 -13.85 -4.05
N ASP A 494 42.09 -13.75 -2.75
CA ASP A 494 41.68 -14.85 -1.86
C ASP A 494 40.15 -14.94 -1.70
N GLY A 495 39.38 -14.03 -2.35
CA GLY A 495 37.90 -14.00 -2.29
C GLY A 495 37.32 -13.57 -0.95
N ARG A 496 38.16 -13.12 0.01
CA ARG A 496 37.69 -12.80 1.38
C ARG A 496 37.15 -11.39 1.54
N ASP A 497 37.63 -10.45 0.76
CA ASP A 497 37.21 -9.06 0.80
C ASP A 497 36.63 -8.62 -0.54
N GLY A 498 35.75 -7.63 -0.51
CA GLY A 498 35.25 -7.06 -1.76
C GLY A 498 34.17 -6.02 -1.56
N ARG A 499 33.70 -5.53 -2.72
CA ARG A 499 32.66 -4.52 -2.81
C ARG A 499 31.59 -4.91 -3.81
N ILE A 500 30.33 -4.67 -3.46
CA ILE A 500 29.15 -4.90 -4.29
C ILE A 500 28.45 -3.55 -4.50
N THR A 501 28.12 -3.23 -5.76
CA THR A 501 27.55 -1.93 -6.17
C THR A 501 26.27 -2.11 -7.00
N LEU A 502 25.43 -3.07 -6.66
CA LEU A 502 24.21 -3.39 -7.39
C LEU A 502 23.10 -2.37 -7.09
N PRO A 503 22.54 -1.68 -8.11
CA PRO A 503 21.42 -0.76 -7.91
C PRO A 503 20.13 -1.52 -7.64
N LEU A 504 19.29 -0.99 -6.72
CA LEU A 504 18.09 -1.67 -6.23
C LEU A 504 16.82 -0.85 -6.47
N SER A 505 15.75 -1.54 -6.87
CA SER A 505 14.38 -1.04 -6.90
C SER A 505 13.40 -2.03 -6.25
N PRO A 506 12.20 -1.58 -5.81
CA PRO A 506 11.16 -2.51 -5.39
C PRO A 506 10.74 -3.42 -6.54
N ASP A 507 10.63 -4.72 -6.28
CA ASP A 507 9.92 -5.61 -7.18
C ASP A 507 8.42 -5.36 -7.00
N LEU A 508 7.81 -4.72 -7.98
CA LEU A 508 6.40 -4.36 -7.91
C LEU A 508 5.49 -5.58 -8.14
N SER A 509 6.04 -6.65 -8.74
CA SER A 509 5.32 -7.90 -9.00
C SER A 509 5.35 -8.87 -7.82
N ASP A 510 6.38 -8.77 -6.96
CA ASP A 510 6.59 -9.68 -5.82
C ASP A 510 6.96 -8.90 -4.55
N ARG A 511 6.08 -8.05 -4.05
CA ARG A 511 6.28 -7.32 -2.78
C ARG A 511 6.24 -8.28 -1.59
N PRO A 512 7.14 -8.12 -0.59
CA PRO A 512 8.00 -6.95 -0.35
C PRO A 512 9.41 -7.05 -0.96
N ARG A 513 9.67 -7.94 -1.93
CA ARG A 513 11.01 -8.12 -2.51
C ARG A 513 11.55 -6.86 -3.15
N GLN A 514 12.87 -6.78 -3.20
CA GLN A 514 13.64 -5.83 -4.00
C GLN A 514 14.35 -6.59 -5.10
N GLN A 515 14.58 -5.94 -6.23
CA GLN A 515 15.30 -6.50 -7.38
C GLN A 515 16.48 -5.61 -7.75
N VAL A 516 17.44 -6.19 -8.46
CA VAL A 516 18.50 -5.42 -9.12
C VAL A 516 17.93 -4.81 -10.39
N ASP A 517 18.05 -3.50 -10.51
CA ASP A 517 17.52 -2.73 -11.63
C ASP A 517 18.57 -1.74 -12.13
N TYR A 518 19.18 -2.07 -13.26
CA TYR A 518 20.26 -1.29 -13.84
C TYR A 518 19.80 0.00 -14.51
N GLN A 519 18.50 0.15 -14.80
CA GLN A 519 17.96 1.32 -15.50
C GLN A 519 17.44 2.39 -14.54
N THR A 520 16.65 1.99 -13.55
CA THR A 520 15.96 2.94 -12.65
C THR A 520 16.29 2.72 -11.18
N GLY A 521 17.05 1.67 -10.86
CA GLY A 521 17.43 1.30 -9.50
C GLY A 521 18.28 2.36 -8.80
N LYS A 522 18.04 2.53 -7.52
CA LYS A 522 18.82 3.44 -6.68
C LYS A 522 20.19 2.83 -6.35
N PRO A 523 21.31 3.54 -6.50
CA PRO A 523 22.64 3.03 -6.16
C PRO A 523 22.70 2.49 -4.74
N ALA A 524 23.26 1.29 -4.60
CA ALA A 524 23.51 0.64 -3.33
C ALA A 524 24.93 0.07 -3.30
N VAL A 525 25.64 0.29 -2.19
CA VAL A 525 27.05 -0.07 -2.03
C VAL A 525 27.25 -0.79 -0.71
N THR A 526 27.87 -1.98 -0.75
CA THR A 526 28.20 -2.80 0.42
C THR A 526 29.62 -3.35 0.28
N ASP A 527 30.47 -3.13 1.29
CA ASP A 527 31.71 -3.88 1.42
C ASP A 527 31.45 -5.14 2.23
N PHE A 528 32.16 -6.23 1.91
CA PHE A 528 32.08 -7.48 2.66
C PHE A 528 33.47 -7.96 3.05
N HIS A 529 33.54 -8.69 4.16
CA HIS A 529 34.74 -9.40 4.61
C HIS A 529 34.34 -10.78 5.16
N VAL A 530 34.95 -11.85 4.64
CA VAL A 530 34.74 -13.21 5.11
C VAL A 530 35.52 -13.42 6.39
N LEU A 531 34.83 -13.50 7.50
CA LEU A 531 35.43 -13.75 8.82
C LEU A 531 35.97 -15.19 8.91
N ARG A 532 35.13 -16.16 8.55
CA ARG A 532 35.49 -17.59 8.54
C ARG A 532 34.44 -18.44 7.83
N VAL A 533 34.85 -19.64 7.42
CA VAL A 533 33.99 -20.71 6.96
C VAL A 533 33.83 -21.73 8.06
N LEU A 534 32.61 -22.09 8.41
CA LEU A 534 32.30 -23.07 9.44
C LEU A 534 32.40 -24.51 8.88
N PRO A 535 32.62 -25.53 9.71
CA PRO A 535 32.69 -26.94 9.25
C PRO A 535 31.43 -27.42 8.54
N SER A 536 30.27 -26.81 8.81
CA SER A 536 28.99 -27.09 8.15
C SER A 536 28.89 -26.53 6.72
N GLY A 537 29.92 -25.84 6.21
CA GLY A 537 29.88 -25.17 4.92
C GLY A 537 29.19 -23.79 4.94
N VAL A 538 28.76 -23.34 6.12
CA VAL A 538 28.19 -21.99 6.32
C VAL A 538 29.33 -20.96 6.44
N THR A 539 29.18 -19.80 5.83
CA THR A 539 30.20 -18.74 5.89
C THR A 539 29.75 -17.59 6.77
N HIS A 540 30.58 -17.21 7.74
CA HIS A 540 30.39 -16.02 8.57
C HIS A 540 31.04 -14.81 7.92
N VAL A 541 30.24 -13.78 7.63
CA VAL A 541 30.71 -12.54 6.94
C VAL A 541 30.38 -11.29 7.73
N LEU A 542 31.25 -10.30 7.60
CA LEU A 542 31.02 -8.91 8.02
C LEU A 542 30.61 -8.11 6.79
N LEU A 543 29.50 -7.37 6.89
CA LEU A 543 28.95 -6.53 5.83
C LEU A 543 28.94 -5.07 6.28
N THR A 544 29.50 -4.18 5.47
CA THR A 544 29.58 -2.74 5.76
C THR A 544 28.81 -1.97 4.68
N PRO A 545 27.51 -1.64 4.91
CA PRO A 545 26.73 -0.88 3.95
C PRO A 545 27.06 0.62 3.98
N HIS A 546 27.47 1.18 2.84
CA HIS A 546 27.65 2.62 2.63
C HIS A 546 26.33 3.34 2.30
N THR A 547 25.31 2.58 1.91
CA THR A 547 23.94 3.03 1.62
C THR A 547 22.96 2.22 2.46
N GLY A 548 21.68 2.64 2.51
CA GLY A 548 20.66 1.97 3.33
C GLY A 548 19.38 1.71 2.52
N ARG A 549 19.47 0.92 1.44
CA ARG A 549 18.28 0.53 0.67
C ARG A 549 17.56 -0.62 1.34
N THR A 550 16.25 -0.69 1.13
CA THR A 550 15.44 -1.83 1.62
C THR A 550 16.04 -3.15 1.12
N HIS A 551 16.16 -4.14 2.01
CA HIS A 551 16.74 -5.46 1.75
C HIS A 551 18.13 -5.46 1.12
N GLN A 552 18.89 -4.35 1.17
CA GLN A 552 20.16 -4.20 0.45
C GLN A 552 21.12 -5.37 0.68
N LEU A 553 21.45 -5.68 1.93
CA LEU A 553 22.39 -6.75 2.28
C LEU A 553 21.89 -8.13 1.83
N ARG A 554 20.60 -8.34 1.92
CA ARG A 554 19.94 -9.59 1.54
C ARG A 554 20.06 -9.84 0.04
N VAL A 555 19.74 -8.83 -0.79
CA VAL A 555 19.87 -8.93 -2.26
C VAL A 555 21.33 -9.02 -2.68
N HIS A 556 22.23 -8.20 -2.10
CA HIS A 556 23.67 -8.24 -2.42
C HIS A 556 24.30 -9.59 -2.13
N CYS A 557 23.88 -10.29 -1.07
CA CYS A 557 24.36 -11.64 -0.78
C CYS A 557 23.77 -12.69 -1.73
N ALA A 558 22.48 -12.57 -2.08
CA ALA A 558 21.78 -13.61 -2.85
C ALA A 558 21.97 -13.49 -4.38
N HIS A 559 22.14 -12.27 -4.91
CA HIS A 559 22.17 -12.03 -6.35
C HIS A 559 23.43 -12.62 -7.01
N PRO A 560 23.32 -13.23 -8.22
CA PRO A 560 24.47 -13.80 -8.93
C PRO A 560 25.64 -12.83 -9.18
N GLU A 561 25.35 -11.56 -9.41
CA GLU A 561 26.37 -10.52 -9.55
C GLU A 561 26.79 -9.88 -8.20
N GLY A 562 26.23 -10.36 -7.08
CA GLY A 562 26.71 -10.12 -5.72
C GLY A 562 27.56 -11.29 -5.24
N LEU A 563 27.24 -11.86 -4.06
CA LEU A 563 27.95 -13.03 -3.52
C LEU A 563 27.41 -14.36 -4.04
N ALA A 564 26.30 -14.38 -4.78
CA ALA A 564 25.60 -15.59 -5.23
C ALA A 564 25.30 -16.62 -4.10
N THR A 565 25.41 -16.18 -2.86
CA THR A 565 25.25 -17.00 -1.65
C THR A 565 24.34 -16.27 -0.68
N PRO A 566 23.04 -16.65 -0.61
CA PRO A 566 22.05 -15.95 0.20
C PRO A 566 22.34 -16.07 1.69
N ILE A 567 21.78 -15.17 2.47
CA ILE A 567 21.82 -15.22 3.93
C ILE A 567 21.04 -16.44 4.43
N LEU A 568 21.63 -17.19 5.33
CA LEU A 568 21.04 -18.37 5.93
C LEU A 568 19.71 -18.03 6.63
N GLY A 569 18.65 -18.77 6.26
CA GLY A 569 17.32 -18.59 6.81
C GLY A 569 16.58 -17.33 6.30
N ASP A 570 17.04 -16.70 5.21
CA ASP A 570 16.32 -15.61 4.57
C ASP A 570 15.03 -16.12 3.92
N PRO A 571 13.84 -15.67 4.38
CA PRO A 571 12.56 -16.17 3.89
C PRO A 571 12.19 -15.67 2.49
N LEU A 572 12.89 -14.65 1.97
CA LEU A 572 12.59 -14.05 0.67
C LEU A 572 13.63 -14.40 -0.40
N TYR A 573 14.91 -14.39 -0.05
CA TYR A 573 16.01 -14.57 -1.01
C TYR A 573 16.82 -15.85 -0.76
N GLY A 574 16.50 -16.60 0.32
CA GLY A 574 17.19 -17.84 0.70
C GLY A 574 16.81 -19.04 -0.18
N ARG A 575 17.65 -20.10 -0.12
CA ARG A 575 17.42 -21.38 -0.81
C ARG A 575 16.42 -22.28 -0.10
N SER A 576 16.21 -22.08 1.21
CA SER A 576 15.34 -22.89 2.04
C SER A 576 14.67 -22.07 3.14
N ALA A 577 13.35 -22.20 3.27
CA ALA A 577 12.56 -21.54 4.31
C ALA A 577 12.49 -22.31 5.63
N THR A 578 13.25 -23.41 5.79
CA THR A 578 13.12 -24.35 6.92
C THR A 578 13.79 -23.90 8.22
N ARG A 579 14.61 -22.83 8.21
CA ARG A 579 15.30 -22.34 9.40
C ARG A 579 14.40 -21.45 10.25
N GLN A 580 14.59 -21.48 11.58
CA GLN A 580 13.76 -20.77 12.55
C GLN A 580 13.92 -19.23 12.49
N ARG A 581 15.04 -18.69 11.96
CA ARG A 581 15.32 -17.25 11.84
C ARG A 581 16.25 -16.93 10.67
N MET A 582 16.25 -15.68 10.24
CA MET A 582 17.29 -15.14 9.36
C MET A 582 18.54 -14.76 10.17
N TYR A 583 19.72 -15.15 9.70
CA TYR A 583 21.00 -14.89 10.36
C TYR A 583 21.65 -13.60 9.81
N LEU A 584 21.02 -12.45 10.08
CA LEU A 584 21.53 -11.11 9.81
C LEU A 584 21.37 -10.25 11.05
N HIS A 585 22.47 -9.62 11.48
CA HIS A 585 22.54 -8.86 12.74
C HIS A 585 23.28 -7.54 12.57
N ALA A 586 22.68 -6.43 12.99
CA ALA A 586 23.32 -5.11 13.07
C ALA A 586 24.27 -5.07 14.28
N ALA A 587 25.52 -5.50 14.06
CA ALA A 587 26.48 -5.78 15.11
C ALA A 587 27.15 -4.54 15.70
N SER A 588 27.36 -3.48 14.92
CA SER A 588 27.91 -2.22 15.46
C SER A 588 27.37 -1.00 14.73
N ILE A 589 27.30 0.10 15.47
CA ILE A 589 26.93 1.42 14.97
C ILE A 589 27.82 2.50 15.59
N GLU A 590 28.29 3.46 14.76
CA GLU A 590 29.06 4.63 15.18
C GLU A 590 28.40 5.89 14.62
N PHE A 591 28.14 6.88 15.47
CA PHE A 591 27.52 8.15 15.12
C PHE A 591 27.93 9.24 16.08
N ARG A 592 27.68 10.53 15.76
CA ARG A 592 27.84 11.63 16.70
C ARG A 592 26.58 11.80 17.53
N HIS A 593 26.76 11.92 18.85
CA HIS A 593 25.64 12.17 19.75
C HIS A 593 24.91 13.48 19.37
N PRO A 594 23.56 13.47 19.23
CA PRO A 594 22.83 14.60 18.64
C PRO A 594 22.88 15.89 19.49
N VAL A 595 23.21 15.80 20.77
CA VAL A 595 23.31 16.96 21.69
C VAL A 595 24.74 17.30 22.02
N SER A 596 25.55 16.34 22.50
CA SER A 596 26.93 16.61 22.91
C SER A 596 27.92 16.70 21.74
N GLY A 597 27.61 16.11 20.59
CA GLY A 597 28.52 16.01 19.44
C GLY A 597 29.64 14.97 19.60
N GLU A 598 29.75 14.29 20.74
CA GLU A 598 30.71 13.22 20.98
C GLU A 598 30.46 12.00 20.11
N THR A 599 31.51 11.31 19.71
CA THR A 599 31.38 10.07 18.95
C THR A 599 30.96 8.93 19.86
N ILE A 600 29.81 8.35 19.59
CA ILE A 600 29.30 7.15 20.25
C ILE A 600 29.55 5.96 19.33
N GLN A 601 30.20 4.93 19.89
CA GLN A 601 30.40 3.64 19.23
C GLN A 601 29.80 2.53 20.10
N LEU A 602 28.81 1.81 19.57
CA LEU A 602 28.11 0.73 20.25
C LEU A 602 28.26 -0.57 19.47
N SER A 603 28.29 -1.67 20.21
CA SER A 603 28.32 -3.02 19.62
C SER A 603 27.38 -3.97 20.35
N SER A 604 26.82 -4.90 19.62
CA SER A 604 26.05 -6.03 20.14
C SER A 604 26.49 -7.29 19.41
N PRO A 605 26.94 -8.33 20.13
CA PRO A 605 27.39 -9.57 19.49
C PRO A 605 26.23 -10.35 18.89
N SER A 606 26.44 -10.94 17.71
CA SER A 606 25.41 -11.72 17.00
C SER A 606 25.05 -13.04 17.68
N ASN A 607 25.98 -13.61 18.48
CA ASN A 607 25.87 -14.93 19.12
C ASN A 607 25.52 -16.06 18.15
N PHE A 608 25.82 -15.91 16.86
CA PHE A 608 25.47 -16.88 15.83
C PHE A 608 26.15 -18.23 16.02
N GLU A 609 27.34 -18.23 16.62
CA GLU A 609 28.11 -19.44 16.87
C GLU A 609 27.39 -20.41 17.80
N THR A 610 26.86 -19.90 18.91
CA THR A 610 26.11 -20.71 19.88
C THR A 610 24.84 -21.28 19.28
N LEU A 611 24.24 -20.60 18.30
CA LEU A 611 22.98 -21.00 17.66
C LEU A 611 23.18 -22.05 16.55
N VAL A 612 24.35 -22.07 15.90
CA VAL A 612 24.62 -23.02 14.79
C VAL A 612 25.13 -24.37 15.29
N TYR A 613 25.73 -24.43 16.49
CA TYR A 613 26.14 -25.67 17.12
C TYR A 613 25.01 -26.42 17.87
N CYS A 614 23.85 -25.77 18.05
CA CYS A 614 22.69 -26.38 18.72
C CYS A 614 21.64 -26.97 17.75
N VAL A 615 21.92 -27.04 16.44
CA VAL A 615 21.00 -27.56 15.43
C VAL A 615 21.62 -28.74 14.68
#